data_fd176bab7940f749200f34f9fb02ded2
#
_entry.id   fd176bab7940f749200f34f9fb02ded2
#
_cell.length_a   1.000
_cell.length_b   1.000
_cell.length_c   1.000
_cell.angle_alpha   90.00
_cell.angle_beta   90.00
_cell.angle_gamma   90.00
#
_symmetry.space_group_name_H-M   'P 1'
#
loop_
_entity.id
_entity.type
_entity.pdbx_description
1 polymer ?
#
loop_
_entity_poly.entity_id
_entity_poly.type
_entity_poly.pdbx_seq_one_letter_code
_entity_poly.pdbx_strand_id
1 'polypeptide(L)' 'MPGLPELVAEAEAIRAALQEAHGRMGRLLAALRLHRKQARAVEAAVASLRQLGRIGP' A
#
# COMPACT_ATOMS: atom_id res chain seq x y z
N MET A 1 34.27 11.95 -19.68
CA MET A 1 33.41 12.54 -18.67
C MET A 1 32.14 13.10 -19.28
N PRO A 2 30.96 12.83 -18.74
CA PRO A 2 29.74 13.44 -19.25
C PRO A 2 29.75 14.95 -19.00
N GLY A 3 29.22 15.71 -19.94
CA GLY A 3 29.07 17.13 -19.82
C GLY A 3 27.94 17.53 -18.87
N LEU A 4 27.88 18.82 -18.54
CA LEU A 4 26.83 19.36 -17.66
C LEU A 4 25.41 19.06 -18.14
N PRO A 5 25.08 19.23 -19.44
CA PRO A 5 23.73 18.90 -19.91
C PRO A 5 23.34 17.43 -19.69
N GLU A 6 24.28 16.52 -19.83
CA GLU A 6 24.05 15.08 -19.64
C GLU A 6 23.84 14.76 -18.17
N LEU A 7 24.58 15.41 -17.28
CA LEU A 7 24.40 15.26 -15.84
C LEU A 7 23.04 15.79 -15.37
N VAL A 8 22.63 16.92 -15.93
CA VAL A 8 21.31 17.49 -15.62
C VAL A 8 20.19 16.56 -16.09
N ALA A 9 20.30 16.04 -17.31
CA ALA A 9 19.33 15.12 -17.84
C ALA A 9 19.21 13.83 -17.01
N GLU A 10 20.36 13.31 -16.57
CA GLU A 10 20.39 12.13 -15.70
C GLU A 10 19.77 12.43 -14.33
N ALA A 11 20.08 13.57 -13.74
CA ALA A 11 19.52 13.98 -12.46
C ALA A 11 18.00 14.12 -12.57
N GLU A 12 17.48 14.70 -13.65
CA GLU A 12 16.06 14.84 -13.86
C GLU A 12 15.37 13.48 -14.08
N ALA A 13 16.03 12.56 -14.78
CA ALA A 13 15.52 11.21 -14.96
C ALA A 13 15.39 10.48 -13.63
N ILE A 14 16.39 10.59 -12.77
CA ILE A 14 16.37 10.02 -11.42
C ILE A 14 15.26 10.64 -10.59
N ARG A 15 15.13 11.95 -10.65
CA ARG A 15 14.07 12.65 -9.92
C ARG A 15 12.69 12.18 -10.34
N ALA A 16 12.45 12.02 -11.64
CA ALA A 16 11.19 11.54 -12.16
C ALA A 16 10.91 10.10 -11.70
N ALA A 17 11.94 9.25 -11.71
CA ALA A 17 11.81 7.86 -11.25
C ALA A 17 11.49 7.80 -9.75
N LEU A 18 12.10 8.66 -8.94
CA LEU A 18 11.81 8.75 -7.51
C LEU A 18 10.39 9.24 -7.24
N GLN A 19 9.92 10.21 -8.00
CA GLN A 19 8.55 10.71 -7.88
C GLN A 19 7.52 9.63 -8.24
N GLU A 20 7.78 8.89 -9.31
CA GLU A 20 6.95 7.76 -9.71
C GLU A 20 6.93 6.66 -8.64
N ALA A 21 8.11 6.29 -8.13
CA ALA A 21 8.23 5.30 -7.08
C ALA A 21 7.49 5.73 -5.81
N HIS A 22 7.59 7.02 -5.46
CA HIS A 22 6.89 7.58 -4.31
C HIS A 22 5.37 7.48 -4.48
N GLY A 23 4.86 7.81 -5.66
CA GLY A 23 3.43 7.69 -5.97
C GLY A 23 2.94 6.24 -5.89
N ARG A 24 3.73 5.31 -6.42
CA ARG A 24 3.42 3.87 -6.33
C ARG A 24 3.40 3.39 -4.90
N MET A 25 4.36 3.83 -4.09
CA MET A 25 4.39 3.50 -2.67
C MET A 25 3.15 3.99 -1.94
N GLY A 26 2.71 5.21 -2.22
CA GLY A 26 1.48 5.76 -1.65
C GLY A 26 0.26 4.91 -1.96
N ARG A 27 0.13 4.48 -3.21
CA ARG A 27 -0.97 3.60 -3.64
C ARG A 27 -0.91 2.23 -2.97
N LEU A 28 0.29 1.66 -2.84
CA LEU A 28 0.49 0.40 -2.14
C LEU A 28 0.11 0.50 -0.67
N LEU A 29 0.54 1.56 0.01
CA LEU A 29 0.19 1.78 1.41
C LEU A 29 -1.31 1.94 1.60
N ALA A 30 -1.98 2.65 0.70
CA ALA A 30 -3.43 2.80 0.74
C ALA A 30 -4.13 1.44 0.54
N ALA A 31 -3.65 0.64 -0.41
CA ALA A 31 -4.19 -0.70 -0.64
C ALA A 31 -3.98 -1.62 0.56
N LEU A 32 -2.81 -1.54 1.21
CA LEU A 32 -2.53 -2.32 2.41
C LEU A 32 -3.44 -1.93 3.58
N ARG A 33 -3.70 -0.65 3.76
CA ARG A 33 -4.61 -0.17 4.80
C ARG A 33 -6.03 -0.68 4.58
N LEU A 34 -6.49 -0.64 3.34
CA LEU A 34 -7.81 -1.17 2.99
C LEU A 34 -7.89 -2.67 3.24
N HIS A 35 -6.85 -3.40 2.86
CA HIS A 35 -6.77 -4.83 3.06
C HIS A 35 -6.81 -5.20 4.54
N ARG A 36 -6.08 -4.47 5.38
CA ARG A 36 -6.11 -4.68 6.84
C ARG A 36 -7.49 -4.41 7.42
N LYS A 37 -8.15 -3.38 6.95
CA LYS A 37 -9.50 -3.04 7.39
C LYS A 37 -10.49 -4.15 7.04
N GLN A 38 -10.40 -4.70 5.83
CA GLN A 38 -11.23 -5.82 5.40
C GLN A 38 -10.94 -7.08 6.22
N ALA A 39 -9.67 -7.37 6.49
CA ALA A 39 -9.28 -8.52 7.31
C ALA A 39 -9.87 -8.42 8.71
N ARG A 40 -9.82 -7.25 9.34
CA ARG A 40 -10.42 -7.01 10.66
C ARG A 40 -11.94 -7.20 10.64
N ALA A 41 -12.59 -6.74 9.58
CA ALA A 41 -14.04 -6.90 9.43
C ALA A 41 -14.42 -8.38 9.31
N VAL A 42 -13.63 -9.16 8.56
CA VAL A 42 -13.84 -10.60 8.44
C VAL A 42 -13.63 -11.30 9.77
N GLU A 43 -12.57 -10.94 10.51
CA GLU A 43 -12.32 -11.51 11.84
C GLU A 43 -13.46 -11.21 12.81
N ALA A 44 -13.97 -9.99 12.80
CA ALA A 44 -15.10 -9.60 13.63
C ALA A 44 -16.36 -10.39 13.27
N ALA A 45 -16.62 -10.59 11.98
CA ALA A 45 -17.76 -11.38 11.50
C ALA A 45 -17.65 -12.84 11.93
N VAL A 46 -16.45 -13.42 11.82
CA VAL A 46 -16.19 -14.80 12.25
C VAL A 46 -16.39 -14.94 13.76
N ALA A 47 -15.89 -13.98 14.54
CA ALA A 47 -16.05 -13.98 15.99
C ALA A 47 -17.54 -13.91 16.38
N SER A 48 -18.32 -13.07 15.68
CA SER A 48 -19.77 -12.98 15.92
C SER A 48 -20.48 -14.28 15.62
N LEU A 49 -20.12 -14.95 14.51
CA LEU A 49 -20.71 -16.24 14.15
C LEU A 49 -20.37 -17.33 15.17
N ARG A 50 -19.15 -17.33 15.69
CA ARG A 50 -18.76 -18.28 16.73
C ARG A 50 -19.55 -18.07 18.02
N GLN A 51 -19.78 -16.82 18.37
CA GLN A 51 -20.55 -16.46 19.53
C GLN A 51 -22.00 -16.89 19.42
N LEU A 52 -22.61 -16.73 18.26
CA LEU A 52 -23.96 -17.22 17.97
C LEU A 52 -24.03 -18.74 18.04
N GLY A 53 -23.02 -19.44 17.57
CA GLY A 53 -22.94 -20.89 17.66
C GLY A 53 -22.84 -21.41 19.10
N ARG A 54 -22.28 -20.63 20.01
CA ARG A 54 -22.18 -20.99 21.44
C ARG A 54 -23.45 -20.81 22.22
N ILE A 55 -24.37 -20.00 21.72
CA ILE A 55 -25.64 -19.71 22.39
C ILE A 55 -26.71 -20.77 22.07
N GLY A 56 -26.46 -21.59 21.07
CA GLY A 56 -27.33 -22.70 20.74
C GLY A 56 -27.41 -23.76 21.82
N PRO A 57 -28.48 -24.50 21.92
CA PRO A 57 -28.63 -25.57 22.90
C PRO A 57 -27.57 -26.65 22.78
#